data_13c8e26d22b7150ea93329ea00924089
#
_entry.id   13c8e26d22b7150ea93329ea00924089
#
_cell.length_a   1.000
_cell.length_b   1.000
_cell.length_c   1.000
_cell.angle_alpha   90.00
_cell.angle_beta   90.00
_cell.angle_gamma   90.00
#
_symmetry.space_group_name_H-M   'P 1'
#
loop_
_entity.id
_entity.type
_entity.pdbx_description
1 polymer ?
#
loop_
_entity_poly.entity_id
_entity_poly.type
_entity_poly.pdbx_seq_one_letter_code
_entity_poly.pdbx_strand_id
1 'polypeptide(L)'
;MKFDEIDRRILRELQHDGALSNVELARRVHLSPSPCLARVKALESAGVIQRYVALADPKALGLDLNVFINISLKEQSKAALAAFEERIAEHDEVMECYLMTGDSDYLIRVAVPDIAALERFILEQLTPIPGIEKIRSKIGRAHV
;
A
#
# COMPACT_ATOMS: atom_id res chain seq x y z
N MET A 1 20.55 -11.56 -2.43
CA MET A 1 20.06 -12.59 -3.39
C MET A 1 20.21 -12.08 -4.82
N LYS A 2 20.77 -12.89 -5.71
CA LYS A 2 20.89 -12.53 -7.12
C LYS A 2 19.71 -13.16 -7.89
N PHE A 3 18.88 -12.32 -8.53
CA PHE A 3 17.73 -12.77 -9.31
C PHE A 3 18.17 -13.22 -10.71
N ASP A 4 17.66 -14.35 -11.13
CA ASP A 4 17.74 -14.79 -12.53
C ASP A 4 16.43 -14.50 -13.29
N GLU A 5 16.40 -14.85 -14.57
CA GLU A 5 15.23 -14.63 -15.41
C GLU A 5 14.02 -15.47 -15.01
N ILE A 6 14.25 -16.64 -14.42
CA ILE A 6 13.15 -17.51 -13.93
C ILE A 6 12.51 -16.88 -12.71
N ASP A 7 13.28 -16.34 -11.77
CA ASP A 7 12.76 -15.64 -10.59
C ASP A 7 11.91 -14.43 -11.02
N ARG A 8 12.33 -13.69 -12.04
CA ARG A 8 11.55 -12.57 -12.58
C ARG A 8 10.24 -13.00 -13.20
N ARG A 9 10.20 -14.14 -13.89
CA ARG A 9 8.95 -14.71 -14.44
C ARG A 9 8.03 -15.14 -13.33
N ILE A 10 8.53 -15.81 -12.31
CA ILE A 10 7.76 -16.20 -11.12
C ILE A 10 7.12 -14.97 -10.47
N LEU A 11 7.90 -13.93 -10.22
CA LEU A 11 7.38 -12.68 -9.64
C LEU A 11 6.33 -12.02 -10.51
N ARG A 12 6.53 -12.01 -11.83
CA ARG A 12 5.55 -11.46 -12.78
C ARG A 12 4.21 -12.20 -12.70
N GLU A 13 4.23 -13.53 -12.73
CA GLU A 13 3.00 -14.33 -12.63
C GLU A 13 2.29 -14.11 -11.29
N LEU A 14 3.02 -14.12 -10.18
CA LEU A 14 2.46 -13.92 -8.85
C LEU A 14 1.93 -12.49 -8.61
N GLN A 15 2.49 -11.49 -9.28
CA GLN A 15 1.95 -10.12 -9.24
C GLN A 15 0.64 -9.98 -10.02
N HIS A 16 0.39 -10.82 -11.02
CA HIS A 16 -0.89 -10.86 -11.72
C HIS A 16 -1.93 -11.70 -10.98
N ASP A 17 -1.51 -12.83 -10.42
CA ASP A 17 -2.38 -13.72 -9.65
C ASP A 17 -1.60 -14.38 -8.51
N GLY A 18 -1.70 -13.81 -7.32
CA GLY A 18 -1.07 -14.33 -6.12
C GLY A 18 -1.70 -15.61 -5.57
N ALA A 19 -2.85 -16.02 -6.09
CA ALA A 19 -3.56 -17.24 -5.68
C ALA A 19 -3.23 -18.46 -6.53
N LEU A 20 -2.34 -18.34 -7.50
CA LEU A 20 -1.89 -19.46 -8.33
C LEU A 20 -1.38 -20.62 -7.47
N SER A 21 -1.81 -21.85 -7.80
CA SER A 21 -1.20 -23.05 -7.24
C SER A 21 0.26 -23.15 -7.70
N ASN A 22 1.08 -23.83 -6.92
CA ASN A 22 2.48 -24.05 -7.31
C ASN A 22 2.58 -24.86 -8.62
N VAL A 23 1.68 -25.81 -8.85
CA VAL A 23 1.64 -26.60 -10.08
C VAL A 23 1.37 -25.72 -11.30
N GLU A 24 0.38 -24.83 -11.20
CA GLU A 24 0.04 -23.90 -12.30
C GLU A 24 1.14 -22.86 -12.52
N LEU A 25 1.73 -22.31 -11.46
CA LEU A 25 2.87 -21.40 -11.56
C LEU A 25 4.06 -22.08 -12.26
N ALA A 26 4.41 -23.29 -11.84
CA ALA A 26 5.49 -24.08 -12.44
C ALA A 26 5.27 -24.27 -13.93
N ARG A 27 4.05 -24.62 -14.33
CA ARG A 27 3.67 -24.77 -15.75
C ARG A 27 3.93 -23.47 -16.53
N ARG A 28 3.51 -22.31 -15.99
CA ARG A 28 3.68 -21.01 -16.66
C ARG A 28 5.12 -20.56 -16.81
N VAL A 29 5.98 -20.93 -15.87
CA VAL A 29 7.41 -20.57 -15.92
C VAL A 29 8.30 -21.70 -16.47
N HIS A 30 7.70 -22.76 -16.98
CA HIS A 30 8.38 -23.92 -17.58
C HIS A 30 9.34 -24.65 -16.62
N LEU A 31 8.88 -24.85 -15.39
CA LEU A 31 9.55 -25.63 -14.35
C LEU A 31 8.71 -26.82 -13.91
N SER A 32 9.36 -27.83 -13.35
CA SER A 32 8.67 -28.83 -12.52
C SER A 32 8.25 -28.21 -11.17
N PRO A 33 7.21 -28.75 -10.51
CA PRO A 33 6.69 -28.18 -9.27
C PRO A 33 7.70 -28.00 -8.14
N SER A 34 8.59 -28.98 -7.91
CA SER A 34 9.55 -28.93 -6.81
C SER A 34 10.57 -27.79 -6.93
N PRO A 35 11.29 -27.60 -8.04
CA PRO A 35 12.19 -26.46 -8.19
C PRO A 35 11.44 -25.11 -8.21
N CYS A 36 10.22 -25.07 -8.72
CA CYS A 36 9.39 -23.87 -8.66
C CYS A 36 9.08 -23.49 -7.21
N LEU A 37 8.63 -24.43 -6.39
CA LEU A 37 8.35 -24.21 -4.97
C LEU A 37 9.59 -23.74 -4.21
N ALA A 38 10.75 -24.34 -4.48
CA ALA A 38 12.01 -23.95 -3.86
C ALA A 38 12.38 -22.49 -4.17
N ARG A 39 12.16 -22.05 -5.39
CA ARG A 39 12.39 -20.65 -5.79
C ARG A 39 11.41 -19.67 -5.12
N VAL A 40 10.13 -20.01 -5.07
CA VAL A 40 9.11 -19.19 -4.38
C VAL A 40 9.48 -19.04 -2.90
N LYS A 41 9.81 -20.12 -2.21
CA LYS A 41 10.24 -20.09 -0.81
C LYS A 41 11.51 -19.28 -0.60
N ALA A 42 12.45 -19.34 -1.53
CA ALA A 42 13.66 -18.51 -1.46
C ALA A 42 13.33 -17.00 -1.60
N LEU A 43 12.41 -16.64 -2.49
CA LEU A 43 11.92 -15.27 -2.68
C LEU A 43 11.18 -14.74 -1.44
N GLU A 44 10.37 -15.59 -0.82
CA GLU A 44 9.69 -15.27 0.45
C GLU A 44 10.69 -15.09 1.59
N SER A 45 11.60 -16.02 1.76
CA SER A 45 12.62 -15.98 2.83
C SER A 45 13.57 -14.79 2.70
N ALA A 46 13.86 -14.39 1.47
CA ALA A 46 14.68 -13.19 1.18
C ALA A 46 13.90 -11.87 1.34
N GLY A 47 12.60 -11.92 1.64
CA GLY A 47 11.74 -10.74 1.77
C GLY A 47 11.42 -10.05 0.46
N VAL A 48 11.72 -10.66 -0.68
CA VAL A 48 11.35 -10.13 -2.01
C VAL A 48 9.85 -10.23 -2.22
N ILE A 49 9.26 -11.37 -1.87
CA ILE A 49 7.82 -11.50 -1.69
C ILE A 49 7.54 -11.20 -0.23
N GLN A 50 6.97 -10.06 0.04
CA GLN A 50 6.69 -9.61 1.41
C GLN A 50 5.46 -10.29 1.99
N ARG A 51 4.39 -10.41 1.18
CA ARG A 51 3.12 -11.02 1.56
C ARG A 51 2.22 -11.17 0.35
N TYR A 52 1.17 -11.97 0.51
CA TYR A 52 0.07 -12.10 -0.44
C TYR A 52 -1.15 -11.40 0.14
N VAL A 53 -1.83 -10.59 -0.66
CA VAL A 53 -2.99 -9.81 -0.23
C VAL A 53 -4.13 -9.93 -1.23
N ALA A 54 -5.36 -9.86 -0.74
CA ALA A 54 -6.53 -9.68 -1.59
C ALA A 54 -6.73 -8.19 -1.90
N LEU A 55 -7.00 -7.88 -3.16
CA LEU A 55 -7.46 -6.55 -3.56
C LEU A 55 -8.99 -6.57 -3.61
N ALA A 56 -9.63 -5.81 -2.74
CA ALA A 56 -11.08 -5.68 -2.71
C ALA A 56 -11.54 -4.51 -3.57
N ASP A 57 -12.68 -4.65 -4.24
CA ASP A 57 -13.31 -3.56 -4.97
C ASP A 57 -13.89 -2.54 -3.98
N PRO A 58 -13.38 -1.31 -3.89
CA PRO A 58 -13.88 -0.31 -2.95
C PRO A 58 -15.34 0.06 -3.21
N LYS A 59 -15.80 0.04 -4.46
CA LYS A 59 -17.20 0.33 -4.78
C LYS A 59 -18.13 -0.73 -4.24
N ALA A 60 -17.75 -2.01 -4.35
CA ALA A 60 -18.52 -3.12 -3.78
C ALA A 60 -18.64 -3.02 -2.25
N LEU A 61 -17.68 -2.36 -1.60
CA LEU A 61 -17.66 -2.08 -0.17
C LEU A 61 -18.33 -0.74 0.21
N GLY A 62 -18.88 -0.01 -0.75
CA GLY A 62 -19.50 1.30 -0.52
C GLY A 62 -18.48 2.41 -0.25
N LEU A 63 -17.22 2.23 -0.62
CA LEU A 63 -16.15 3.22 -0.47
C LEU A 63 -15.95 3.97 -1.79
N ASP A 64 -16.86 4.87 -2.11
CA ASP A 64 -16.93 5.52 -3.43
C ASP A 64 -15.89 6.63 -3.64
N LEU A 65 -15.31 7.16 -2.58
CA LEU A 65 -14.30 8.21 -2.66
C LEU A 65 -12.90 7.68 -2.38
N ASN A 66 -12.01 7.90 -3.33
CA ASN A 66 -10.58 7.72 -3.22
C ASN A 66 -9.92 9.10 -3.12
N VAL A 67 -9.31 9.40 -2.00
CA VAL A 67 -8.83 10.74 -1.68
C VAL A 67 -7.33 10.73 -1.39
N PHE A 68 -6.61 11.63 -2.02
CA PHE A 68 -5.19 11.87 -1.78
C PHE A 68 -5.04 13.11 -0.90
N ILE A 69 -4.34 12.96 0.22
CA ILE A 69 -4.16 14.03 1.19
C ILE A 69 -2.67 14.30 1.37
N ASN A 70 -2.26 15.52 1.04
CA ASN A 70 -0.92 16.02 1.33
C ASN A 70 -0.90 16.59 2.75
N ILE A 71 0.09 16.17 3.53
CA ILE A 71 0.25 16.56 4.93
C ILE A 71 1.64 17.14 5.12
N SER A 72 1.69 18.33 5.73
CA SER A 72 2.93 18.95 6.17
C SER A 72 2.98 18.96 7.69
N LEU A 73 4.14 18.61 8.25
CA LEU A 73 4.40 18.68 9.68
C LEU A 73 5.08 20.00 10.05
N LYS A 74 4.86 20.44 11.29
CA LYS A 74 5.52 21.64 11.84
C LYS A 74 7.02 21.43 11.96
N GLU A 75 7.45 20.19 12.18
CA GLU A 75 8.84 19.80 12.37
C GLU A 75 9.13 18.52 11.58
N GLN A 76 10.28 18.47 10.91
CA GLN A 76 10.73 17.33 10.11
C GLN A 76 11.79 16.49 10.82
N SER A 77 11.79 16.48 12.15
CA SER A 77 12.68 15.63 12.91
C SER A 77 12.32 14.15 12.76
N LYS A 78 13.30 13.29 12.91
CA LYS A 78 13.09 11.83 12.87
C LYS A 78 12.01 11.38 13.87
N ALA A 79 12.00 11.98 15.07
CA ALA A 79 11.01 11.70 16.09
C ALA A 79 9.60 12.14 15.69
N ALA A 80 9.46 13.33 15.09
CA ALA A 80 8.17 13.84 14.60
C ALA A 80 7.61 12.99 13.47
N LEU A 81 8.44 12.57 12.51
CA LEU A 81 8.05 11.67 11.43
C LEU A 81 7.57 10.33 11.98
N ALA A 82 8.34 9.70 12.87
CA ALA A 82 7.97 8.41 13.47
C ALA A 82 6.65 8.49 14.25
N ALA A 83 6.45 9.55 15.02
CA ALA A 83 5.21 9.76 15.77
C ALA A 83 3.99 9.91 14.87
N PHE A 84 4.13 10.62 13.74
CA PHE A 84 3.07 10.74 12.74
C PHE A 84 2.75 9.39 12.10
N GLU A 85 3.77 8.65 11.67
CA GLU A 85 3.62 7.34 11.01
C GLU A 85 2.91 6.33 11.91
N GLU A 86 3.25 6.30 13.20
CA GLU A 86 2.58 5.46 14.18
C GLU A 86 1.09 5.81 14.32
N ARG A 87 0.77 7.08 14.45
CA ARG A 87 -0.61 7.53 14.60
C ARG A 87 -1.45 7.30 13.34
N ILE A 88 -0.90 7.55 12.16
CA ILE A 88 -1.65 7.37 10.90
C ILE A 88 -1.93 5.90 10.60
N ALA A 89 -1.07 5.00 11.03
CA ALA A 89 -1.24 3.56 10.85
C ALA A 89 -2.42 2.96 11.65
N GLU A 90 -2.92 3.68 12.66
CA GLU A 90 -4.07 3.24 13.47
C GLU A 90 -5.42 3.41 12.76
N HIS A 91 -5.47 4.13 11.63
CA HIS A 91 -6.72 4.46 10.94
C HIS A 91 -6.98 3.52 9.76
N ASP A 92 -8.08 2.79 9.81
CA ASP A 92 -8.49 1.84 8.77
C ASP A 92 -8.81 2.51 7.44
N GLU A 93 -9.18 3.78 7.44
CA GLU A 93 -9.46 4.58 6.24
C GLU A 93 -8.19 4.80 5.40
N VAL A 94 -7.00 4.73 6.01
CA VAL A 94 -5.73 4.98 5.35
C VAL A 94 -5.25 3.72 4.64
N MET A 95 -5.24 3.78 3.32
CA MET A 95 -4.83 2.68 2.46
C MET A 95 -3.31 2.68 2.20
N GLU A 96 -2.73 3.86 2.06
CA GLU A 96 -1.31 4.04 1.77
C GLU A 96 -0.79 5.31 2.42
N CYS A 97 0.48 5.30 2.81
CA CYS A 97 1.19 6.45 3.36
C CYS A 97 2.60 6.50 2.79
N TYR A 98 2.95 7.62 2.18
CA TYR A 98 4.26 7.85 1.57
C TYR A 98 4.94 9.06 2.19
N LEU A 99 6.19 8.88 2.60
CA LEU A 99 7.08 10.01 2.90
C LEU A 99 7.51 10.65 1.56
N MET A 100 7.31 11.94 1.44
CA MET A 100 7.52 12.67 0.20
C MET A 100 8.71 13.62 0.29
N THR A 101 9.34 13.87 -0.84
CA THR A 101 10.26 14.99 -1.01
C THR A 101 9.51 16.14 -1.69
N GLY A 102 9.79 17.38 -1.31
CA GLY A 102 9.17 18.58 -1.88
C GLY A 102 8.33 19.37 -0.88
N ASP A 103 7.21 19.91 -1.31
CA ASP A 103 6.41 20.89 -0.56
C ASP A 103 5.61 20.32 0.62
N SER A 104 5.38 19.01 0.63
CA SER A 104 4.71 18.31 1.72
C SER A 104 5.53 17.16 2.23
N ASP A 105 5.34 16.78 3.49
CA ASP A 105 6.10 15.71 4.12
C ASP A 105 5.51 14.35 3.82
N TYR A 106 4.18 14.23 3.76
CA TYR A 106 3.46 12.99 3.51
C TYR A 106 2.38 13.12 2.46
N LEU A 107 2.20 12.05 1.70
CA LEU A 107 1.02 11.80 0.88
C LEU A 107 0.34 10.55 1.42
N ILE A 108 -0.92 10.67 1.83
CA ILE A 108 -1.74 9.52 2.19
C ILE A 108 -2.87 9.33 1.19
N ARG A 109 -3.26 8.08 0.98
CA ARG A 109 -4.46 7.73 0.23
C ARG A 109 -5.47 7.13 1.19
N VAL A 110 -6.67 7.70 1.21
CA VAL A 110 -7.78 7.25 2.04
C VAL A 110 -8.96 6.82 1.18
N ALA A 111 -9.70 5.81 1.64
CA ALA A 111 -10.93 5.35 1.04
C ALA A 111 -12.08 5.57 2.01
N VAL A 112 -13.09 6.32 1.59
CA VAL A 112 -14.25 6.70 2.41
C VAL A 112 -15.54 6.62 1.58
N PRO A 113 -16.72 6.44 2.22
CA PRO A 113 -17.98 6.31 1.50
C PRO A 113 -18.41 7.58 0.75
N ASP A 114 -18.26 8.75 1.38
CA ASP A 114 -18.80 10.02 0.91
C ASP A 114 -18.03 11.22 1.45
N ILE A 115 -18.43 12.41 1.02
CA ILE A 115 -17.83 13.68 1.46
C ILE A 115 -17.99 13.90 2.97
N ALA A 116 -19.13 13.55 3.55
CA ALA A 116 -19.37 13.70 4.98
C ALA A 116 -18.41 12.83 5.81
N ALA A 117 -18.14 11.60 5.35
CA ALA A 117 -17.15 10.72 5.98
C ALA A 117 -15.71 11.27 5.84
N LEU A 118 -15.39 11.87 4.70
CA LEU A 118 -14.09 12.55 4.49
C LEU A 118 -13.92 13.72 5.46
N GLU A 119 -14.92 14.57 5.60
CA GLU A 119 -14.91 15.70 6.54
C GLU A 119 -14.70 15.23 7.97
N ARG A 120 -15.44 14.21 8.41
CA ARG A 120 -15.26 13.63 9.74
C ARG A 120 -13.86 13.09 9.94
N PHE A 121 -13.33 12.35 8.99
CA PHE A 121 -11.97 11.81 9.04
C PHE A 121 -10.94 12.93 9.20
N ILE A 122 -11.02 13.98 8.39
CA ILE A 122 -10.08 15.11 8.46
C ILE A 122 -10.19 15.84 9.80
N LEU A 123 -11.41 16.17 10.24
CA LEU A 123 -11.63 17.00 11.43
C LEU A 123 -11.43 16.24 12.74
N GLU A 124 -11.88 15.00 12.80
CA GLU A 124 -11.92 14.24 14.05
C GLU A 124 -10.72 13.31 14.25
N GLN A 125 -10.08 12.86 13.15
CA GLN A 125 -9.01 11.87 13.20
C GLN A 125 -7.68 12.41 12.74
N LEU A 126 -7.63 13.16 11.65
CA LEU A 126 -6.39 13.64 11.08
C LEU A 126 -5.89 14.93 11.74
N THR A 127 -6.72 15.96 11.79
CA THR A 127 -6.38 17.25 12.39
C THR A 127 -5.92 17.17 13.85
N PRO A 128 -6.48 16.29 14.70
CA PRO A 128 -6.02 16.14 16.08
C PRO A 128 -4.64 15.50 16.24
N ILE A 129 -4.06 14.92 15.20
CA ILE A 129 -2.71 14.34 15.29
C ILE A 129 -1.70 15.44 15.57
N PRO A 130 -0.92 15.33 16.66
CA PRO A 130 0.06 16.36 17.02
C PRO A 130 1.12 16.53 15.93
N GLY A 131 1.52 17.78 15.68
CA GLY A 131 2.61 18.09 14.75
C GLY A 131 2.16 18.38 13.32
N ILE A 132 0.89 18.18 12.97
CA ILE A 132 0.38 18.56 11.65
C ILE A 132 0.29 20.08 11.54
N GLU A 133 0.82 20.63 10.45
CA GLU A 133 0.74 22.05 10.11
C GLU A 133 -0.30 22.32 9.02
N LYS A 134 -0.26 21.56 7.91
CA LYS A 134 -1.15 21.76 6.75
C LYS A 134 -1.69 20.45 6.23
N ILE A 135 -2.96 20.49 5.81
CA ILE A 135 -3.67 19.39 5.17
C ILE A 135 -4.29 19.89 3.86
N ARG A 136 -4.01 19.20 2.75
CA ARG A 136 -4.61 19.46 1.45
C ARG A 136 -5.12 18.18 0.83
N SER A 137 -6.42 18.10 0.63
CA SER A 137 -7.07 16.92 0.03
C SER A 137 -7.40 17.11 -1.44
N LYS A 138 -7.29 16.03 -2.22
CA LYS A 138 -7.71 15.94 -3.62
C LYS A 138 -8.42 14.62 -3.84
N ILE A 139 -9.59 14.67 -4.46
CA ILE A 139 -10.34 13.47 -4.85
C ILE A 139 -9.74 12.96 -6.16
N GLY A 140 -9.34 11.68 -6.18
CA GLY A 140 -8.77 11.02 -7.33
C GLY A 140 -9.64 9.87 -7.82
N ARG A 141 -9.52 9.54 -9.11
CA ARG A 141 -10.14 8.37 -9.72
C ARG A 141 -9.06 7.51 -10.38
N ALA A 142 -9.02 6.25 -10.02
CA ALA A 142 -8.11 5.30 -10.68
C ALA A 142 -8.59 4.99 -12.12
N HIS A 143 -7.64 4.92 -13.03
CA HIS A 143 -7.84 4.59 -14.44
C HIS A 143 -6.90 3.46 -14.86
N VAL A 144 -6.92 2.35 -14.14
CA VAL A 144 -6.11 1.17 -14.52
C VAL A 144 -7.01 0.00 -14.84
#